data_1243489c376031bae2f24eb6cd2ab6a3
#
_entry.id   1243489c376031bae2f24eb6cd2ab6a3
#
_cell.length_a   1.000
_cell.length_b   1.000
_cell.length_c   1.000
_cell.angle_alpha   90.00
_cell.angle_beta   90.00
_cell.angle_gamma   90.00
#
_symmetry.space_group_name_H-M   'P 1'
#
loop_
_entity.id
_entity.type
_entity.pdbx_description
1 polymer ?
#
loop_
_entity_poly.entity_id
_entity_poly.type
_entity_poly.pdbx_seq_one_letter_code
_entity_poly.pdbx_strand_id
1 'polypeptide(L)'
;TVPGSFQTAKDCDFKNIGRGNDWNNLRRNHLLDFYLNYAKNIESIQSNINVMAGYSWQHFYYRDLSIYKSNVTENLGTKEGWTYNDDEGRYIQNNNTPSPWENYLVSFFGRLNYNFKERYLLTATLRQDGSSRFSKSNRWGLFPSAALAWSIINEPFMEKARDIMSNLKLRVGYGVTGQQEITDYLY
;
A
#
# COMPACT_ATOMS: atom_id res chain seq x y z
N THR A 1 -11.20 6.68 -14.43
CA THR A 1 -10.42 7.36 -15.47
C THR A 1 -10.70 8.84 -15.38
N VAL A 2 -9.78 9.63 -14.81
CA VAL A 2 -9.86 11.09 -14.88
C VAL A 2 -9.48 11.47 -16.31
N PRO A 3 -10.30 12.22 -17.04
CA PRO A 3 -9.93 12.74 -18.36
C PRO A 3 -8.68 13.60 -18.20
N GLY A 4 -7.65 13.37 -19.03
CA GLY A 4 -6.43 14.18 -19.02
C GLY A 4 -6.78 15.66 -19.22
N SER A 5 -6.18 16.51 -18.40
CA SER A 5 -6.31 17.95 -18.62
C SER A 5 -5.40 18.35 -19.76
N PHE A 6 -5.95 19.11 -20.69
CA PHE A 6 -5.20 19.65 -21.82
C PHE A 6 -4.74 21.06 -21.47
N GLN A 7 -3.43 21.29 -21.42
CA GLN A 7 -2.88 22.64 -21.27
C GLN A 7 -2.23 23.07 -22.56
N THR A 8 -2.70 24.16 -23.14
CA THR A 8 -2.04 24.87 -24.24
C THR A 8 -1.43 26.15 -23.74
N ALA A 9 -0.15 26.31 -23.88
CA ALA A 9 0.53 27.58 -23.74
C ALA A 9 0.86 28.13 -25.13
N LYS A 10 0.42 29.35 -25.43
CA LYS A 10 0.99 30.11 -26.56
C LYS A 10 2.29 30.70 -26.07
N ASP A 11 3.39 30.18 -26.57
CA ASP A 11 4.69 30.80 -26.35
C ASP A 11 4.81 32.01 -27.27
N CYS A 12 5.10 33.16 -26.72
CA CYS A 12 5.14 34.43 -27.47
C CYS A 12 6.41 34.63 -28.26
N ASP A 13 7.34 33.69 -28.26
CA ASP A 13 8.58 33.77 -28.99
C ASP A 13 8.48 33.10 -30.37
N PHE A 14 8.57 33.91 -31.38
CA PHE A 14 8.98 33.60 -32.73
C PHE A 14 8.12 32.67 -33.61
N LYS A 15 6.93 32.84 -33.84
CA LYS A 15 6.08 32.09 -34.81
C LYS A 15 4.89 31.33 -34.20
N ASN A 16 4.04 31.90 -33.41
CA ASN A 16 2.77 31.23 -33.01
C ASN A 16 2.88 29.71 -32.75
N ILE A 17 3.96 29.27 -32.10
CA ILE A 17 4.20 27.88 -31.82
C ILE A 17 3.39 27.51 -30.58
N GLY A 18 2.26 26.86 -30.82
CA GLY A 18 1.49 26.24 -29.73
C GLY A 18 2.19 25.00 -29.21
N ARG A 19 2.16 24.81 -27.90
CA ARG A 19 2.61 23.58 -27.23
C ARG A 19 1.43 22.92 -26.55
N GLY A 20 1.30 21.62 -26.69
CA GLY A 20 0.26 20.84 -26.03
C GLY A 20 0.87 19.62 -25.34
N ASN A 21 0.37 19.30 -24.17
CA ASN A 21 0.71 18.09 -23.46
C ASN A 21 -0.58 17.35 -23.11
N ASP A 22 -0.70 16.11 -23.56
CA ASP A 22 -1.81 15.23 -23.23
C ASP A 22 -1.26 14.09 -22.37
N TRP A 23 -1.83 13.90 -21.20
CA TRP A 23 -1.42 12.80 -20.32
C TRP A 23 -2.63 11.96 -19.93
N ASN A 24 -2.40 10.67 -19.92
CA ASN A 24 -3.37 9.68 -19.52
C ASN A 24 -2.73 8.70 -18.52
N ASN A 25 -3.16 8.77 -17.27
CA ASN A 25 -2.68 7.92 -16.21
C ASN A 25 -3.72 6.85 -15.89
N LEU A 26 -3.31 5.59 -15.93
CA LEU A 26 -4.13 4.47 -15.52
C LEU A 26 -3.50 3.78 -14.31
N ARG A 27 -4.22 3.77 -13.20
CA ARG A 27 -3.86 3.03 -11.98
C ARG A 27 -4.94 2.00 -11.69
N ARG A 28 -4.52 0.75 -11.50
CA ARG A 28 -5.39 -0.35 -11.09
C ARG A 28 -4.75 -1.08 -9.93
N ASN A 29 -5.52 -1.24 -8.86
CA ASN A 29 -5.11 -2.00 -7.70
C ASN A 29 -6.12 -3.11 -7.48
N HIS A 30 -5.63 -4.35 -7.38
CA HIS A 30 -6.42 -5.51 -7.04
C HIS A 30 -5.95 -6.01 -5.69
N LEU A 31 -6.89 -6.29 -4.80
CA LEU A 31 -6.65 -6.85 -3.48
C LEU A 31 -7.51 -8.11 -3.32
N LEU A 32 -6.88 -9.18 -2.88
CA LEU A 32 -7.53 -10.41 -2.45
C LEU A 32 -7.02 -10.75 -1.06
N ASP A 33 -7.93 -10.78 -0.09
CA ASP A 33 -7.65 -11.19 1.27
C ASP A 33 -8.48 -12.43 1.62
N PHE A 34 -7.82 -13.41 2.19
CA PHE A 34 -8.45 -14.60 2.73
C PHE A 34 -7.91 -14.85 4.13
N TYR A 35 -8.81 -15.05 5.09
CA TYR A 35 -8.40 -15.38 6.46
C TYR A 35 -9.41 -16.29 7.15
N LEU A 36 -8.89 -17.11 8.05
CA LEU A 36 -9.65 -17.97 8.95
C LEU A 36 -9.43 -17.48 10.37
N ASN A 37 -10.51 -17.42 11.12
CA ASN A 37 -10.49 -17.05 12.53
C ASN A 37 -11.12 -18.15 13.35
N TYR A 38 -10.41 -18.58 14.41
CA TYR A 38 -10.89 -19.55 15.39
C TYR A 38 -10.84 -18.94 16.78
N ALA A 39 -11.98 -18.85 17.43
CA ALA A 39 -12.09 -18.35 18.78
C ALA A 39 -12.70 -19.42 19.68
N LYS A 40 -12.09 -19.65 20.85
CA LYS A 40 -12.58 -20.59 21.86
C LYS A 40 -12.46 -20.01 23.26
N ASN A 41 -13.54 -20.08 24.01
CA ASN A 41 -13.55 -19.83 25.46
C ASN A 41 -13.44 -21.18 26.18
N ILE A 42 -12.49 -21.30 27.12
CA ILE A 42 -12.25 -22.48 27.95
C ILE A 42 -12.61 -22.10 29.40
N GLU A 43 -13.85 -22.31 29.77
CA GLU A 43 -14.39 -21.89 31.07
C GLU A 43 -13.66 -22.54 32.25
N SER A 44 -13.26 -23.83 32.13
CA SER A 44 -12.59 -24.58 33.18
C SER A 44 -11.30 -23.91 33.69
N ILE A 45 -10.60 -23.18 32.82
CA ILE A 45 -9.37 -22.47 33.19
C ILE A 45 -9.48 -20.94 32.97
N GLN A 46 -10.71 -20.45 32.75
CA GLN A 46 -11.01 -19.02 32.53
C GLN A 46 -10.10 -18.42 31.46
N SER A 47 -9.96 -19.12 30.34
CA SER A 47 -9.07 -18.73 29.23
C SER A 47 -9.84 -18.50 27.95
N ASN A 48 -9.43 -17.48 27.21
CA ASN A 48 -9.94 -17.20 25.89
C ASN A 48 -8.78 -17.22 24.88
N ILE A 49 -8.95 -18.00 23.81
CA ILE A 49 -7.99 -18.14 22.73
C ILE A 49 -8.65 -17.66 21.44
N ASN A 50 -7.96 -16.80 20.71
CA ASN A 50 -8.33 -16.39 19.36
C ASN A 50 -7.12 -16.53 18.46
N VAL A 51 -7.24 -17.38 17.44
CA VAL A 51 -6.20 -17.64 16.44
C VAL A 51 -6.72 -17.22 15.09
N MET A 52 -5.93 -16.43 14.38
CA MET A 52 -6.20 -16.02 13.01
C MET A 52 -5.03 -16.42 12.12
N ALA A 53 -5.32 -16.96 10.96
CA ALA A 53 -4.34 -17.19 9.90
C ALA A 53 -4.91 -16.69 8.58
N GLY A 54 -4.09 -16.08 7.75
CA GLY A 54 -4.56 -15.49 6.51
C GLY A 54 -3.50 -15.34 5.45
N TYR A 55 -4.00 -15.03 4.27
CA TYR A 55 -3.27 -14.79 3.04
C TYR A 55 -3.78 -13.49 2.43
N SER A 56 -2.88 -12.65 1.95
CA SER A 56 -3.20 -11.43 1.22
C SER A 56 -2.39 -11.41 -0.07
N TRP A 57 -3.06 -11.04 -1.16
CA TRP A 57 -2.44 -10.82 -2.45
C TRP A 57 -2.84 -9.46 -2.98
N GLN A 58 -1.86 -8.67 -3.42
CA GLN A 58 -2.08 -7.36 -4.00
C GLN A 58 -1.35 -7.24 -5.33
N HIS A 59 -2.02 -6.65 -6.30
CA HIS A 59 -1.47 -6.34 -7.60
C HIS A 59 -1.66 -4.84 -7.88
N PHE A 60 -0.55 -4.16 -8.13
CA PHE A 60 -0.52 -2.76 -8.50
C PHE A 60 -0.10 -2.65 -9.96
N TYR A 61 -0.92 -2.01 -10.74
CA TYR A 61 -0.65 -1.69 -12.14
C TYR A 61 -0.68 -0.17 -12.32
N TYR A 62 0.35 0.36 -12.95
CA TYR A 62 0.44 1.76 -13.28
C TYR A 62 0.91 1.92 -14.72
N ARG A 63 0.22 2.76 -15.47
CA ARG A 63 0.62 3.18 -16.81
C ARG A 63 0.44 4.68 -16.91
N ASP A 64 1.51 5.35 -17.29
CA ASP A 64 1.52 6.77 -17.62
C ASP A 64 1.82 6.93 -19.10
N LEU A 65 0.95 7.63 -19.81
CA LEU A 65 1.13 8.00 -21.20
C LEU A 65 1.13 9.52 -21.27
N SER A 66 2.27 10.09 -21.60
CA SER A 66 2.38 11.51 -21.89
C SER A 66 2.73 11.71 -23.37
N ILE A 67 1.95 12.54 -24.04
CA ILE A 67 2.18 12.93 -25.43
C ILE A 67 2.48 14.41 -25.44
N TYR A 68 3.71 14.77 -25.75
CA TYR A 68 4.10 16.15 -25.94
C TYR A 68 3.96 16.53 -27.40
N LYS A 69 3.32 17.67 -27.66
CA LYS A 69 3.07 18.20 -28.98
C LYS A 69 3.56 19.64 -29.04
N SER A 70 4.35 19.97 -30.05
CA SER A 70 4.80 21.33 -30.30
C SER A 70 4.31 21.80 -31.67
N ASN A 71 4.21 23.13 -31.85
CA ASN A 71 3.79 23.76 -33.11
C ASN A 71 2.36 23.43 -33.54
N VAL A 72 1.44 23.45 -32.57
CA VAL A 72 0.03 23.19 -32.81
C VAL A 72 -0.63 24.49 -33.26
N THR A 73 -0.94 24.59 -34.57
CA THR A 73 -1.77 25.66 -35.12
C THR A 73 -3.23 25.19 -35.23
N GLU A 74 -4.13 25.94 -34.73
CA GLU A 74 -5.58 25.90 -34.93
C GLU A 74 -6.31 24.56 -34.85
N ASN A 75 -6.83 23.98 -34.10
CA ASN A 75 -7.67 22.80 -33.81
C ASN A 75 -7.18 21.92 -32.68
N LEU A 76 -6.99 22.54 -31.56
CA LEU A 76 -6.59 21.87 -30.32
C LEU A 76 -7.65 20.93 -29.74
N GLY A 77 -8.77 20.76 -30.39
CA GLY A 77 -9.91 19.97 -29.89
C GLY A 77 -9.99 18.52 -30.37
N THR A 78 -9.20 18.09 -31.35
CA THR A 78 -9.29 16.73 -31.89
C THR A 78 -8.09 15.89 -31.51
N LYS A 79 -8.34 14.72 -30.93
CA LYS A 79 -7.32 13.76 -30.48
C LYS A 79 -6.71 12.94 -31.61
N GLU A 80 -7.21 13.04 -32.81
CA GLU A 80 -6.80 12.20 -33.93
C GLU A 80 -5.82 12.94 -34.85
N GLY A 81 -4.69 12.27 -35.16
CA GLY A 81 -3.85 12.63 -36.29
C GLY A 81 -2.83 13.74 -36.07
N TRP A 82 -2.31 13.90 -34.90
CA TRP A 82 -1.31 14.93 -34.62
C TRP A 82 0.10 14.45 -34.97
N THR A 83 0.53 14.77 -36.16
CA THR A 83 1.91 14.55 -36.60
C THR A 83 2.57 15.90 -36.82
N TYR A 84 3.79 16.07 -36.38
CA TYR A 84 4.57 17.27 -36.51
C TYR A 84 5.87 16.98 -37.24
N ASN A 85 6.28 17.86 -38.09
CA ASN A 85 7.57 17.83 -38.75
C ASN A 85 8.29 19.17 -38.55
N ASP A 86 9.51 19.12 -38.08
CA ASP A 86 10.36 20.22 -37.64
C ASP A 86 10.70 21.22 -38.77
N ASP A 87 10.96 20.75 -39.98
CA ASP A 87 11.47 21.61 -41.06
C ASP A 87 10.38 22.31 -41.88
N GLU A 88 9.15 21.81 -41.88
CA GLU A 88 8.08 22.32 -42.75
C GLU A 88 6.78 22.67 -41.97
N GLY A 89 6.82 22.72 -40.64
CA GLY A 89 5.63 23.04 -39.84
C GLY A 89 4.61 21.91 -39.73
N ARG A 90 5.01 20.67 -39.99
CA ARG A 90 4.19 19.47 -39.84
C ARG A 90 4.38 18.87 -38.48
N TYR A 91 3.37 18.17 -37.95
CA TYR A 91 3.33 17.66 -36.58
C TYR A 91 4.13 16.38 -36.39
N ILE A 92 4.96 16.32 -35.38
CA ILE A 92 5.56 15.09 -34.87
C ILE A 92 4.86 14.68 -33.61
N GLN A 93 4.34 13.47 -33.58
CA GLN A 93 3.85 12.82 -32.39
C GLN A 93 5.02 12.08 -31.73
N ASN A 94 5.60 12.64 -30.69
CA ASN A 94 6.49 11.91 -29.81
C ASN A 94 5.65 11.06 -28.86
N ASN A 95 5.40 9.82 -29.26
CA ASN A 95 4.80 8.81 -28.40
C ASN A 95 5.88 8.30 -27.43
N ASN A 96 6.03 8.95 -26.31
CA ASN A 96 6.68 8.31 -25.20
C ASN A 96 5.66 7.31 -24.63
N THR A 97 5.75 6.05 -25.03
CA THR A 97 5.04 4.96 -24.39
C THR A 97 5.90 4.47 -23.23
N PRO A 98 5.69 4.96 -22.00
CA PRO A 98 6.38 4.37 -20.88
C PRO A 98 5.91 2.94 -20.74
N SER A 99 6.82 2.05 -20.44
CA SER A 99 6.49 0.67 -20.12
C SER A 99 5.54 0.65 -18.93
N PRO A 100 4.46 -0.12 -18.99
CA PRO A 100 3.59 -0.28 -17.84
C PRO A 100 4.40 -0.85 -16.69
N TRP A 101 4.10 -0.35 -15.51
CA TRP A 101 4.78 -0.73 -14.29
C TRP A 101 3.84 -1.58 -13.43
N GLU A 102 4.32 -2.75 -13.00
CA GLU A 102 3.53 -3.70 -12.23
C GLU A 102 4.29 -4.18 -11.00
N ASN A 103 3.57 -4.26 -9.88
CA ASN A 103 4.06 -4.84 -8.64
C ASN A 103 3.07 -5.80 -8.05
N TYR A 104 3.64 -6.83 -7.45
CA TYR A 104 2.90 -7.84 -6.70
C TYR A 104 3.40 -7.87 -5.26
N LEU A 105 2.46 -7.96 -4.34
CA LEU A 105 2.69 -8.17 -2.93
C LEU A 105 1.90 -9.39 -2.47
N VAL A 106 2.59 -10.31 -1.83
CA VAL A 106 2.01 -11.54 -1.25
C VAL A 106 2.36 -11.57 0.22
N SER A 107 1.37 -11.81 1.07
CA SER A 107 1.55 -11.86 2.51
C SER A 107 0.89 -13.09 3.11
N PHE A 108 1.60 -13.78 3.98
CA PHE A 108 1.07 -14.80 4.87
C PHE A 108 1.14 -14.27 6.28
N PHE A 109 0.06 -14.40 7.04
CA PHE A 109 0.06 -13.90 8.41
C PHE A 109 -0.69 -14.82 9.36
N GLY A 110 -0.21 -14.85 10.59
CA GLY A 110 -0.86 -15.51 11.71
C GLY A 110 -0.85 -14.64 12.94
N ARG A 111 -1.93 -14.68 13.71
CA ARG A 111 -2.07 -13.97 14.97
C ARG A 111 -2.68 -14.89 16.02
N LEU A 112 -2.09 -14.86 17.20
CA LEU A 112 -2.59 -15.50 18.40
C LEU A 112 -2.91 -14.42 19.42
N ASN A 113 -4.14 -14.39 19.93
CA ASN A 113 -4.51 -13.65 21.13
C ASN A 113 -4.91 -14.66 22.18
N TYR A 114 -4.27 -14.58 23.33
CA TYR A 114 -4.55 -15.43 24.48
C TYR A 114 -4.84 -14.56 25.68
N ASN A 115 -5.96 -14.79 26.34
CA ASN A 115 -6.35 -14.12 27.55
C ASN A 115 -6.57 -15.16 28.65
N PHE A 116 -5.83 -15.03 29.75
CA PHE A 116 -5.92 -15.91 30.91
C PHE A 116 -6.45 -15.13 32.10
N LYS A 117 -7.60 -15.56 32.63
CA LYS A 117 -8.28 -14.99 33.79
C LYS A 117 -8.51 -13.48 33.73
N GLU A 118 -8.62 -12.92 32.56
CA GLU A 118 -8.70 -11.47 32.32
C GLU A 118 -7.55 -10.65 32.94
N ARG A 119 -6.47 -11.34 33.33
CA ARG A 119 -5.28 -10.74 33.95
C ARG A 119 -4.10 -10.69 33.02
N TYR A 120 -3.83 -11.78 32.32
CA TYR A 120 -2.66 -11.93 31.46
C TYR A 120 -3.11 -12.06 30.02
N LEU A 121 -2.69 -11.11 29.21
CA LEU A 121 -3.00 -11.07 27.80
C LEU A 121 -1.71 -11.20 26.99
N LEU A 122 -1.68 -12.16 26.09
CA LEU A 122 -0.61 -12.37 25.13
C LEU A 122 -1.17 -12.12 23.73
N THR A 123 -0.50 -11.30 22.96
CA THR A 123 -0.70 -11.21 21.52
C THR A 123 0.61 -11.55 20.82
N ALA A 124 0.58 -12.49 19.93
CA ALA A 124 1.72 -12.83 19.06
C ALA A 124 1.28 -12.75 17.60
N THR A 125 2.08 -12.15 16.75
CA THR A 125 1.82 -12.05 15.31
C THR A 125 3.06 -12.43 14.54
N LEU A 126 2.89 -13.23 13.52
CA LEU A 126 3.92 -13.55 12.55
C LEU A 126 3.40 -13.20 11.17
N ARG A 127 4.15 -12.39 10.43
CA ARG A 127 3.83 -12.00 9.07
C ARG A 127 5.03 -12.22 8.17
N GLN A 128 4.80 -12.84 7.04
CA GLN A 128 5.80 -13.03 6.00
C GLN A 128 5.29 -12.36 4.72
N ASP A 129 6.03 -11.36 4.26
CA ASP A 129 5.68 -10.56 3.08
C ASP A 129 6.68 -10.80 1.96
N GLY A 130 6.17 -11.02 0.77
CA GLY A 130 6.95 -11.13 -0.46
C GLY A 130 6.56 -10.03 -1.43
N SER A 131 7.56 -9.27 -1.92
CA SER A 131 7.34 -8.19 -2.86
C SER A 131 8.14 -8.39 -4.14
N SER A 132 7.50 -8.16 -5.29
CA SER A 132 8.18 -8.22 -6.59
C SER A 132 9.18 -7.08 -6.83
N ARG A 133 9.15 -6.05 -5.98
CA ARG A 133 10.09 -4.91 -6.04
C ARG A 133 11.53 -5.29 -5.69
N PHE A 134 11.69 -6.37 -4.95
CA PHE A 134 13.01 -6.85 -4.51
C PHE A 134 13.56 -7.94 -5.44
N SER A 135 14.88 -8.06 -5.46
CA SER A 135 15.56 -9.14 -6.17
C SER A 135 15.10 -10.51 -5.65
N LYS A 136 15.29 -11.56 -6.46
CA LYS A 136 14.84 -12.92 -6.11
C LYS A 136 15.38 -13.42 -4.78
N SER A 137 16.60 -13.02 -4.40
CA SER A 137 17.27 -13.41 -3.14
C SER A 137 16.69 -12.73 -1.90
N ASN A 138 16.15 -11.51 -2.03
CA ASN A 138 15.71 -10.68 -0.90
C ASN A 138 14.20 -10.36 -0.94
N ARG A 139 13.46 -11.15 -1.72
CA ARG A 139 12.03 -10.89 -1.97
C ARG A 139 11.15 -11.08 -0.76
N TRP A 140 11.55 -11.93 0.20
CA TRP A 140 10.76 -12.32 1.35
C TRP A 140 11.29 -11.70 2.64
N GLY A 141 10.43 -11.05 3.39
CA GLY A 141 10.69 -10.53 4.72
C GLY A 141 9.81 -11.20 5.77
N LEU A 142 10.37 -11.47 6.95
CA LEU A 142 9.66 -12.04 8.09
C LEU A 142 9.56 -11.01 9.21
N PHE A 143 8.34 -10.76 9.68
CA PHE A 143 8.01 -9.72 10.66
C PHE A 143 7.30 -10.31 11.87
N PRO A 144 8.05 -10.83 12.85
CA PRO A 144 7.49 -11.29 14.11
C PRO A 144 7.18 -10.12 15.03
N SER A 145 6.11 -10.24 15.80
CA SER A 145 5.82 -9.33 16.91
C SER A 145 5.14 -10.07 18.06
N ALA A 146 5.41 -9.63 19.28
CA ALA A 146 4.76 -10.14 20.48
C ALA A 146 4.50 -9.00 21.47
N ALA A 147 3.36 -9.07 22.16
CA ALA A 147 3.01 -8.15 23.23
C ALA A 147 2.40 -8.91 24.39
N LEU A 148 2.82 -8.53 25.60
CA LEU A 148 2.27 -9.01 26.86
C LEU A 148 1.59 -7.85 27.57
N ALA A 149 0.41 -8.11 28.13
CA ALA A 149 -0.26 -7.16 28.99
C ALA A 149 -0.68 -7.84 30.30
N TRP A 150 -0.42 -7.17 31.40
CA TRP A 150 -0.83 -7.59 32.74
C TRP A 150 -1.82 -6.59 33.29
N SER A 151 -3.05 -7.05 33.52
CA SER A 151 -4.11 -6.28 34.13
C SER A 151 -4.00 -6.38 35.68
N ILE A 152 -3.17 -5.53 36.24
CA ILE A 152 -2.83 -5.53 37.68
C ILE A 152 -4.07 -5.31 38.52
N ILE A 153 -5.00 -4.47 38.08
CA ILE A 153 -6.24 -4.19 38.78
C ILE A 153 -7.11 -5.43 39.05
N ASN A 154 -6.97 -6.47 38.21
CA ASN A 154 -7.72 -7.71 38.32
C ASN A 154 -7.07 -8.72 39.28
N GLU A 155 -5.91 -8.38 39.84
CA GLU A 155 -5.26 -9.24 40.84
C GLU A 155 -5.94 -9.17 42.18
N PRO A 156 -5.93 -10.28 42.97
CA PRO A 156 -6.59 -10.32 44.29
C PRO A 156 -6.04 -9.29 45.28
N PHE A 157 -4.75 -8.96 45.19
CA PHE A 157 -4.12 -7.99 46.07
C PHE A 157 -4.55 -6.55 45.82
N MET A 158 -5.17 -6.28 44.66
CA MET A 158 -5.65 -4.96 44.26
C MET A 158 -7.12 -4.70 44.60
N GLU A 159 -7.80 -5.64 45.25
CA GLU A 159 -9.23 -5.57 45.52
C GLU A 159 -9.64 -4.27 46.26
N LYS A 160 -8.86 -3.84 47.24
CA LYS A 160 -9.08 -2.58 47.97
C LYS A 160 -8.79 -1.33 47.14
N ALA A 161 -7.99 -1.43 46.13
CA ALA A 161 -7.65 -0.29 45.27
C ALA A 161 -8.67 -0.06 44.16
N ARG A 162 -9.60 -1.00 43.92
CA ARG A 162 -10.65 -0.86 42.88
C ARG A 162 -11.61 0.27 43.15
N ASP A 163 -11.79 0.65 44.45
CA ASP A 163 -12.65 1.78 44.83
C ASP A 163 -12.04 3.13 44.38
N ILE A 164 -10.72 3.17 44.19
CA ILE A 164 -9.99 4.41 43.88
C ILE A 164 -9.52 4.37 42.40
N MET A 165 -9.13 3.20 41.89
CA MET A 165 -8.61 3.01 40.55
C MET A 165 -9.46 2.05 39.72
N SER A 166 -10.00 2.51 38.61
CA SER A 166 -10.83 1.69 37.72
C SER A 166 -9.99 0.81 36.76
N ASN A 167 -8.75 1.18 36.45
CA ASN A 167 -7.90 0.42 35.54
C ASN A 167 -6.39 0.65 35.82
N LEU A 168 -5.67 -0.46 35.99
CA LEU A 168 -4.21 -0.47 36.06
C LEU A 168 -3.69 -1.63 35.25
N LYS A 169 -3.02 -1.33 34.14
CA LYS A 169 -2.53 -2.32 33.18
C LYS A 169 -1.10 -1.98 32.73
N LEU A 170 -0.20 -2.93 32.86
CA LEU A 170 1.15 -2.86 32.30
C LEU A 170 1.17 -3.54 30.93
N ARG A 171 1.81 -2.95 29.94
CA ARG A 171 1.99 -3.52 28.60
C ARG A 171 3.43 -3.43 28.19
N VAL A 172 3.95 -4.52 27.63
CA VAL A 172 5.28 -4.60 27.01
C VAL A 172 5.13 -5.29 25.67
N GLY A 173 5.73 -4.73 24.64
CA GLY A 173 5.68 -5.31 23.30
C GLY A 173 6.99 -5.12 22.57
N TYR A 174 7.29 -6.06 21.68
CA TYR A 174 8.40 -6.03 20.77
C TYR A 174 7.93 -6.49 19.39
N GLY A 175 8.47 -5.88 18.34
CA GLY A 175 8.16 -6.27 16.98
C GLY A 175 9.23 -5.81 16.00
N VAL A 176 9.35 -6.58 14.93
CA VAL A 176 10.19 -6.25 13.77
C VAL A 176 9.27 -5.72 12.67
N THR A 177 9.61 -4.57 12.13
CA THR A 177 8.89 -3.94 11.01
C THR A 177 9.81 -3.79 9.82
N GLY A 178 9.25 -3.83 8.61
CA GLY A 178 9.98 -3.58 7.37
C GLY A 178 9.31 -2.51 6.54
N GLN A 179 10.10 -1.85 5.69
CA GLN A 179 9.62 -0.88 4.71
C GLN A 179 9.71 -1.49 3.31
N GLN A 180 8.63 -1.35 2.53
CA GLN A 180 8.54 -1.86 1.15
C GLN A 180 8.50 -0.75 0.11
N GLU A 181 8.31 0.51 0.54
CA GLU A 181 8.28 1.67 -0.34
C GLU A 181 9.70 2.10 -0.71
N ILE A 182 10.29 1.33 -1.61
CA ILE A 182 11.54 1.68 -2.28
C ILE A 182 11.26 1.91 -3.75
N THR A 183 12.13 2.68 -4.41
CA THR A 183 12.08 2.82 -5.86
C THR A 183 12.25 1.44 -6.50
N ASP A 184 11.39 1.12 -7.47
CA ASP A 184 11.40 -0.19 -8.11
C ASP A 184 12.71 -0.49 -8.82
N TYR A 185 13.14 -1.76 -8.72
CA TYR A 185 14.28 -2.30 -9.47
C TYR A 185 15.62 -1.58 -9.24
N LEU A 186 15.88 -1.10 -8.03
CA LEU A 186 17.22 -0.64 -7.61
C LEU A 186 18.12 -1.85 -7.27
N TYR A 187 18.54 -2.63 -8.30
CA TYR A 187 19.54 -3.70 -8.18
C TYR A 187 20.27 -3.96 -9.48
#